data_4855c3fcbe5cd8679ddaa52a55d87273
#
_entry.id   4855c3fcbe5cd8679ddaa52a55d87273
#
_cell.length_a   1.000
_cell.length_b   1.000
_cell.length_c   1.000
_cell.angle_alpha   90.00
_cell.angle_beta   90.00
_cell.angle_gamma   90.00
#
_symmetry.space_group_name_H-M   'P 1'
#
loop_
_entity.id
_entity.type
_entity.pdbx_description
1 polymer ?
#
loop_
_entity_poly.entity_id
_entity_poly.type
_entity_poly.pdbx_seq_one_letter_code
_entity_poly.pdbx_strand_id
1 'polypeptide(L)'
;MQDSFYEIILPSTPTRSNPKNVFKDNATQFRNFLIARLLINYGLRASELLLLSLKSIKPNVNSSSKSLVICDTQDTKDYRSPKPNIKNEQSNRTLQLSRDDDKLISYYVNNYRSKNAKSDLLFLSSQYPFSPLSYSSINKMFNVLDKQFKKLYPDYYDSKYTDSIDKLSAHTCRHTWATLTLKYAYITAVNNLSSQEAAMSQAVESLKKAGGWSSNSLMVSRYADRYLSARANTINISRIINHGNVV
;
A
#
# COMPACT_ATOMS: atom_id res chain seq x y z
N MET A 1 -11.71 6.43 -3.53
CA MET A 1 -11.34 5.00 -3.54
C MET A 1 -10.69 4.52 -2.23
N GLN A 2 -9.67 5.18 -1.70
CA GLN A 2 -8.99 4.70 -0.48
C GLN A 2 -9.94 4.58 0.72
N ASP A 3 -10.74 5.60 1.00
CA ASP A 3 -11.69 5.59 2.12
C ASP A 3 -12.75 4.49 1.96
N SER A 4 -13.34 4.38 0.76
CA SER A 4 -14.32 3.33 0.43
C SER A 4 -13.71 1.92 0.57
N PHE A 5 -12.44 1.76 0.21
CA PHE A 5 -11.73 0.50 0.41
C PHE A 5 -11.52 0.19 1.90
N TYR A 6 -11.15 1.18 2.71
CA TYR A 6 -11.04 0.98 4.15
C TYR A 6 -12.37 0.61 4.79
N GLU A 7 -13.50 1.16 4.32
CA GLU A 7 -14.81 0.79 4.84
C GLU A 7 -15.11 -0.71 4.74
N ILE A 8 -14.69 -1.38 3.66
CA ILE A 8 -14.96 -2.82 3.49
C ILE A 8 -13.96 -3.74 4.19
N ILE A 9 -12.79 -3.22 4.61
CA ILE A 9 -11.74 -4.06 5.16
C ILE A 9 -11.44 -3.80 6.64
N LEU A 10 -11.95 -2.69 7.21
CA LEU A 10 -11.81 -2.43 8.63
C LEU A 10 -12.32 -3.64 9.43
N PRO A 11 -11.53 -4.14 10.41
CA PRO A 11 -11.96 -5.28 11.20
C PRO A 11 -13.11 -4.91 12.15
N SER A 12 -13.95 -5.87 12.44
CA SER A 12 -14.89 -5.76 13.55
C SER A 12 -14.14 -5.76 14.88
N THR A 13 -14.66 -5.02 15.83
CA THR A 13 -14.19 -4.99 17.22
C THR A 13 -15.29 -5.47 18.16
N PRO A 14 -15.00 -5.79 19.43
CA PRO A 14 -16.03 -6.17 20.39
C PRO A 14 -17.16 -5.14 20.53
N THR A 15 -16.86 -3.86 20.31
CA THR A 15 -17.80 -2.75 20.45
C THR A 15 -18.40 -2.27 19.12
N ARG A 16 -17.82 -2.70 17.97
CA ARG A 16 -18.25 -2.22 16.64
C ARG A 16 -18.15 -3.34 15.61
N SER A 17 -19.30 -3.82 15.16
CA SER A 17 -19.37 -4.74 14.02
C SER A 17 -19.18 -3.97 12.69
N ASN A 18 -18.49 -4.60 11.73
CA ASN A 18 -18.41 -4.11 10.35
C ASN A 18 -19.09 -5.10 9.39
N PRO A 19 -20.36 -4.91 9.06
CA PRO A 19 -21.10 -5.79 8.17
C PRO A 19 -20.62 -5.74 6.72
N LYS A 20 -19.84 -4.72 6.33
CA LYS A 20 -19.24 -4.61 5.00
C LYS A 20 -18.02 -5.53 4.85
N ASN A 21 -17.39 -5.95 5.97
CA ASN A 21 -16.24 -6.85 5.93
C ASN A 21 -16.70 -8.29 5.68
N VAL A 22 -16.24 -8.86 4.57
CA VAL A 22 -16.66 -10.19 4.11
C VAL A 22 -15.96 -11.36 4.80
N PHE A 23 -14.89 -11.10 5.54
CA PHE A 23 -14.17 -12.13 6.28
C PHE A 23 -14.84 -12.38 7.63
N LYS A 24 -15.11 -13.65 7.96
CA LYS A 24 -15.88 -14.00 9.15
C LYS A 24 -15.03 -14.01 10.44
N ASP A 25 -13.79 -14.47 10.33
CA ASP A 25 -12.90 -14.67 11.47
C ASP A 25 -12.11 -13.38 11.77
N ASN A 26 -12.11 -12.97 13.04
CA ASN A 26 -11.47 -11.74 13.50
C ASN A 26 -9.97 -11.70 13.22
N ALA A 27 -9.27 -12.83 13.37
CA ALA A 27 -7.84 -12.90 13.07
C ALA A 27 -7.58 -12.69 11.59
N THR A 28 -8.42 -13.25 10.72
CA THR A 28 -8.37 -13.03 9.28
C THR A 28 -8.73 -11.58 8.91
N GLN A 29 -9.77 -11.00 9.52
CA GLN A 29 -10.13 -9.59 9.31
C GLN A 29 -8.95 -8.67 9.64
N PHE A 30 -8.38 -8.83 10.82
CA PHE A 30 -7.30 -7.97 11.28
C PHE A 30 -6.02 -8.15 10.45
N ARG A 31 -5.64 -9.39 10.14
CA ARG A 31 -4.51 -9.70 9.27
C ARG A 31 -4.67 -9.05 7.88
N ASN A 32 -5.83 -9.23 7.26
CA ASN A 32 -6.09 -8.72 5.92
C ASN A 32 -6.16 -7.18 5.90
N PHE A 33 -6.71 -6.57 6.94
CA PHE A 33 -6.67 -5.12 7.14
C PHE A 33 -5.22 -4.61 7.23
N LEU A 34 -4.38 -5.26 8.05
CA LEU A 34 -2.99 -4.87 8.20
C LEU A 34 -2.20 -5.05 6.89
N ILE A 35 -2.45 -6.12 6.14
CA ILE A 35 -1.88 -6.35 4.79
C ILE A 35 -2.24 -5.19 3.87
N ALA A 36 -3.52 -4.87 3.74
CA ALA A 36 -4.00 -3.78 2.89
C ALA A 36 -3.40 -2.43 3.30
N ARG A 37 -3.35 -2.17 4.60
CA ARG A 37 -2.78 -0.93 5.16
C ARG A 37 -1.30 -0.78 4.83
N LEU A 38 -0.52 -1.83 4.97
CA LEU A 38 0.90 -1.80 4.62
C LEU A 38 1.13 -1.61 3.11
N LEU A 39 0.31 -2.24 2.27
CA LEU A 39 0.36 -2.05 0.82
C LEU A 39 0.04 -0.60 0.41
N ILE A 40 -0.97 0.01 1.04
CA ILE A 40 -1.41 1.39 0.73
C ILE A 40 -0.49 2.44 1.35
N ASN A 41 -0.04 2.24 2.59
CA ASN A 41 0.74 3.28 3.29
C ASN A 41 2.22 3.27 2.90
N TYR A 42 2.78 2.10 2.55
CA TYR A 42 4.21 1.94 2.27
C TYR A 42 4.53 1.50 0.84
N GLY A 43 3.51 1.33 0.02
CA GLY A 43 3.66 0.99 -1.38
C GLY A 43 4.40 -0.33 -1.62
N LEU A 44 4.26 -1.30 -0.73
CA LEU A 44 4.94 -2.58 -0.85
C LEU A 44 4.47 -3.35 -2.08
N ARG A 45 5.38 -4.10 -2.70
CA ARG A 45 4.99 -5.14 -3.65
C ARG A 45 4.44 -6.35 -2.89
N ALA A 46 3.61 -7.16 -3.52
CA ALA A 46 3.10 -8.38 -2.90
C ALA A 46 4.24 -9.32 -2.44
N SER A 47 5.32 -9.42 -3.22
CA SER A 47 6.51 -10.19 -2.82
C SER A 47 7.19 -9.63 -1.58
N GLU A 48 7.38 -8.32 -1.52
CA GLU A 48 7.99 -7.64 -0.38
C GLU A 48 7.17 -7.85 0.90
N LEU A 49 5.83 -7.71 0.79
CA LEU A 49 4.92 -7.99 1.90
C LEU A 49 5.04 -9.44 2.40
N LEU A 50 5.10 -10.39 1.48
CA LEU A 50 5.20 -11.82 1.80
C LEU A 50 6.56 -12.22 2.41
N LEU A 51 7.60 -11.42 2.21
CA LEU A 51 8.92 -11.60 2.79
C LEU A 51 9.09 -10.92 4.15
N LEU A 52 8.15 -10.08 4.57
CA LEU A 52 8.23 -9.46 5.90
C LEU A 52 8.26 -10.51 6.98
N SER A 53 9.22 -10.37 7.88
CA SER A 53 9.38 -11.18 9.08
C SER A 53 9.25 -10.33 10.35
N LEU A 54 9.20 -10.95 11.50
CA LEU A 54 9.25 -10.25 12.78
C LEU A 54 10.54 -9.41 12.91
N LYS A 55 11.64 -9.86 12.29
CA LYS A 55 12.94 -9.18 12.26
C LYS A 55 12.98 -8.01 11.27
N SER A 56 11.99 -7.88 10.39
CA SER A 56 11.86 -6.74 9.47
C SER A 56 11.47 -5.45 10.18
N ILE A 57 10.97 -5.53 11.43
CA ILE A 57 10.57 -4.36 12.21
C ILE A 57 11.69 -4.09 13.20
N LYS A 58 12.42 -2.98 12.98
CA LYS A 58 13.60 -2.64 13.78
C LYS A 58 13.41 -1.31 14.50
N PRO A 59 13.80 -1.21 15.78
CA PRO A 59 13.86 0.08 16.47
C PRO A 59 14.94 0.96 15.85
N ASN A 60 14.73 2.26 15.85
CA ASN A 60 15.74 3.23 15.45
C ASN A 60 16.57 3.64 16.69
N VAL A 61 17.88 3.77 16.53
CA VAL A 61 18.81 4.04 17.66
C VAL A 61 18.51 5.36 18.34
N ASN A 62 18.20 6.41 17.58
CA ASN A 62 18.08 7.77 18.10
C ASN A 62 16.62 8.26 18.24
N SER A 63 15.64 7.37 18.16
CA SER A 63 14.23 7.76 18.30
C SER A 63 13.37 6.60 18.80
N SER A 64 12.21 6.94 19.40
CA SER A 64 11.20 5.93 19.77
C SER A 64 10.44 5.32 18.58
N SER A 65 10.78 5.72 17.36
CA SER A 65 10.16 5.20 16.13
C SER A 65 10.80 3.87 15.72
N LYS A 66 10.05 3.10 14.92
CA LYS A 66 10.56 1.88 14.29
C LYS A 66 10.60 2.03 12.78
N SER A 67 11.40 1.20 12.16
CA SER A 67 11.53 1.12 10.71
C SER A 67 11.15 -0.27 10.21
N LEU A 68 10.55 -0.30 9.04
CA LEU A 68 10.28 -1.50 8.25
C LEU A 68 11.41 -1.71 7.25
N VAL A 69 12.19 -2.77 7.45
CA VAL A 69 13.31 -3.13 6.59
C VAL A 69 12.82 -4.09 5.51
N ILE A 70 12.90 -3.68 4.27
CA ILE A 70 12.59 -4.49 3.09
C ILE A 70 13.91 -5.02 2.56
N CYS A 71 14.10 -6.31 2.66
CA CYS A 71 15.27 -7.02 2.13
C CYS A 71 14.89 -8.45 1.77
N ASP A 72 15.71 -9.08 0.95
CA ASP A 72 15.56 -10.50 0.68
C ASP A 72 15.89 -11.29 1.95
N THR A 73 14.92 -12.04 2.44
CA THR A 73 15.17 -13.01 3.49
C THR A 73 15.66 -14.28 2.83
N GLN A 74 16.95 -14.56 2.95
CA GLN A 74 17.55 -15.82 2.50
C GLN A 74 17.10 -16.99 3.38
N ASP A 75 15.78 -17.15 3.55
CA ASP A 75 15.24 -18.32 4.23
C ASP A 75 15.28 -19.51 3.28
N THR A 76 16.30 -20.34 3.44
CA THR A 76 16.47 -21.59 2.70
C THR A 76 15.34 -22.59 2.95
N LYS A 77 14.54 -22.38 4.00
CA LYS A 77 13.41 -23.24 4.40
C LYS A 77 12.05 -22.76 3.90
N ASP A 78 12.01 -21.77 3.02
CA ASP A 78 10.75 -21.32 2.42
C ASP A 78 10.32 -22.26 1.29
N TYR A 79 9.30 -23.05 1.55
CA TYR A 79 8.74 -24.06 0.64
C TYR A 79 7.61 -23.52 -0.24
N ARG A 80 7.32 -22.22 -0.23
CA ARG A 80 6.26 -21.64 -1.07
C ARG A 80 6.59 -21.76 -2.55
N SER A 81 5.59 -22.07 -3.38
CA SER A 81 5.71 -22.10 -4.83
C SER A 81 4.63 -21.22 -5.48
N PRO A 82 5.00 -20.17 -6.25
CA PRO A 82 6.37 -19.66 -6.39
C PRO A 82 6.90 -19.01 -5.11
N LYS A 83 8.18 -19.15 -4.85
CA LYS A 83 8.85 -18.49 -3.71
C LYS A 83 8.84 -16.97 -3.94
N PRO A 84 8.39 -16.15 -2.96
CA PRO A 84 8.52 -14.70 -3.04
C PRO A 84 10.00 -14.29 -3.09
N ASN A 85 10.32 -13.29 -3.91
CA ASN A 85 11.66 -12.74 -4.02
C ASN A 85 11.64 -11.22 -4.19
N ILE A 86 12.74 -10.59 -3.88
CA ILE A 86 12.99 -9.18 -4.16
C ILE A 86 13.32 -9.02 -5.65
N LYS A 87 12.63 -8.08 -6.32
CA LYS A 87 12.73 -7.92 -7.78
C LYS A 87 14.12 -7.46 -8.26
N ASN A 88 14.75 -6.59 -7.49
CA ASN A 88 16.06 -6.00 -7.79
C ASN A 88 16.70 -5.45 -6.50
N GLU A 89 17.99 -5.11 -6.54
CA GLU A 89 18.73 -4.58 -5.39
C GLU A 89 18.16 -3.26 -4.85
N GLN A 90 17.64 -2.38 -5.73
CA GLN A 90 17.02 -1.11 -5.36
C GLN A 90 15.73 -1.30 -4.55
N SER A 91 15.16 -2.49 -4.59
CA SER A 91 14.01 -2.83 -3.75
C SER A 91 14.37 -2.97 -2.27
N ASN A 92 15.66 -3.22 -1.94
CA ASN A 92 16.15 -3.20 -0.58
C ASN A 92 16.12 -1.77 -0.06
N ARG A 93 15.34 -1.55 0.98
CA ARG A 93 15.15 -0.21 1.56
C ARG A 93 14.62 -0.28 2.98
N THR A 94 14.79 0.83 3.68
CA THR A 94 14.24 1.03 5.02
C THR A 94 13.16 2.11 4.96
N LEU A 95 11.98 1.80 5.46
CA LEU A 95 10.83 2.71 5.53
C LEU A 95 10.52 2.99 6.99
N GLN A 96 10.37 4.26 7.36
CA GLN A 96 9.96 4.62 8.72
C GLN A 96 8.51 4.24 8.95
N LEU A 97 8.21 3.52 10.03
CA LEU A 97 6.86 3.19 10.43
C LEU A 97 6.19 4.37 11.16
N SER A 98 4.92 4.61 10.85
CA SER A 98 4.11 5.48 11.70
C SER A 98 3.89 4.82 13.07
N ARG A 99 3.66 5.63 14.11
CA ARG A 99 3.36 5.11 15.45
C ARG A 99 2.12 4.23 15.47
N ASP A 100 1.12 4.56 14.66
CA ASP A 100 -0.12 3.79 14.61
C ASP A 100 0.08 2.45 13.89
N ASP A 101 0.86 2.42 12.80
CA ASP A 101 1.17 1.17 12.11
C ASP A 101 2.04 0.26 12.97
N ASP A 102 2.99 0.79 13.74
CA ASP A 102 3.76 0.00 14.72
C ASP A 102 2.85 -0.61 15.81
N LYS A 103 1.92 0.17 16.35
CA LYS A 103 0.93 -0.34 17.32
C LYS A 103 0.07 -1.45 16.71
N LEU A 104 -0.42 -1.26 15.48
CA LEU A 104 -1.24 -2.25 14.78
C LEU A 104 -0.48 -3.54 14.50
N ILE A 105 0.78 -3.45 14.06
CA ILE A 105 1.65 -4.61 13.86
C ILE A 105 1.86 -5.34 15.18
N SER A 106 2.21 -4.61 16.24
CA SER A 106 2.43 -5.17 17.57
C SER A 106 1.18 -5.85 18.11
N TYR A 107 0.02 -5.22 17.91
CA TYR A 107 -1.27 -5.79 18.30
C TYR A 107 -1.58 -7.10 17.54
N TYR A 108 -1.34 -7.11 16.21
CA TYR A 108 -1.49 -8.31 15.39
C TYR A 108 -0.60 -9.45 15.87
N VAL A 109 0.68 -9.16 16.12
CA VAL A 109 1.67 -10.16 16.55
C VAL A 109 1.29 -10.75 17.90
N ASN A 110 0.84 -9.93 18.83
CA ASN A 110 0.55 -10.36 20.19
C ASN A 110 -0.79 -11.11 20.34
N ASN A 111 -1.81 -10.75 19.54
CA ASN A 111 -3.18 -11.22 19.74
C ASN A 111 -3.68 -12.18 18.67
N TYR A 112 -3.17 -12.10 17.44
CA TYR A 112 -3.71 -12.87 16.31
C TYR A 112 -2.71 -13.78 15.62
N ARG A 113 -1.44 -13.40 15.57
CA ARG A 113 -0.41 -14.25 14.98
C ARG A 113 -0.13 -15.43 15.90
N SER A 114 -0.23 -16.66 15.37
CA SER A 114 0.00 -17.83 16.18
C SER A 114 1.42 -17.89 16.78
N LYS A 115 1.51 -18.11 18.08
CA LYS A 115 2.78 -18.32 18.78
C LYS A 115 3.39 -19.70 18.50
N ASN A 116 2.56 -20.65 18.04
CA ASN A 116 2.98 -22.02 17.69
C ASN A 116 3.47 -22.14 16.24
N ALA A 117 3.56 -21.04 15.51
CA ALA A 117 4.05 -21.04 14.15
C ALA A 117 5.57 -21.26 14.12
N LYS A 118 6.01 -22.16 13.24
CA LYS A 118 7.45 -22.46 13.03
C LYS A 118 8.18 -21.41 12.17
N SER A 119 7.46 -20.47 11.58
CA SER A 119 8.00 -19.47 10.68
C SER A 119 8.11 -18.10 11.35
N ASP A 120 9.18 -17.38 11.12
CA ASP A 120 9.39 -16.00 11.56
C ASP A 120 8.69 -14.96 10.65
N LEU A 121 8.08 -15.39 9.53
CA LEU A 121 7.39 -14.47 8.63
C LEU A 121 6.19 -13.81 9.33
N LEU A 122 5.97 -12.53 9.04
CA LEU A 122 4.98 -11.73 9.72
C LEU A 122 3.56 -12.25 9.46
N PHE A 123 3.22 -12.54 8.21
CA PHE A 123 1.89 -12.93 7.79
C PHE A 123 1.75 -14.43 7.57
N LEU A 124 0.91 -15.04 8.37
CA LEU A 124 0.64 -16.47 8.36
C LEU A 124 -0.84 -16.77 8.10
N SER A 125 -1.14 -18.02 7.74
CA SER A 125 -2.50 -18.54 7.79
C SER A 125 -3.05 -18.43 9.21
N SER A 126 -4.34 -18.11 9.36
CA SER A 126 -5.04 -18.13 10.64
C SER A 126 -5.39 -19.55 11.13
N GLN A 127 -5.21 -20.55 10.28
CA GLN A 127 -5.48 -21.94 10.56
C GLN A 127 -4.21 -22.78 10.63
N TYR A 128 -4.22 -23.82 11.46
CA TYR A 128 -3.15 -24.81 11.52
C TYR A 128 -2.88 -25.39 10.10
N PRO A 129 -1.63 -25.57 9.71
CA PRO A 129 -0.37 -25.48 10.46
C PRO A 129 0.24 -24.06 10.52
N PHE A 130 -0.52 -22.99 10.37
CA PHE A 130 -0.07 -21.59 10.40
C PHE A 130 1.05 -21.28 9.39
N SER A 131 0.86 -21.80 8.20
CA SER A 131 1.82 -21.66 7.10
C SER A 131 1.98 -20.20 6.65
N PRO A 132 3.16 -19.79 6.17
CA PRO A 132 3.36 -18.50 5.53
C PRO A 132 2.36 -18.25 4.40
N LEU A 133 1.87 -17.03 4.29
CA LEU A 133 0.99 -16.66 3.18
C LEU A 133 1.75 -16.73 1.85
N SER A 134 1.04 -17.15 0.81
CA SER A 134 1.53 -17.22 -0.58
C SER A 134 0.92 -16.12 -1.45
N TYR A 135 1.41 -15.97 -2.68
CA TYR A 135 0.76 -15.13 -3.70
C TYR A 135 -0.70 -15.52 -3.94
N SER A 136 -0.98 -16.82 -3.94
CA SER A 136 -2.35 -17.33 -4.08
C SER A 136 -3.23 -16.84 -2.94
N SER A 137 -2.72 -16.80 -1.70
CA SER A 137 -3.45 -16.29 -0.54
C SER A 137 -3.79 -14.81 -0.68
N ILE A 138 -2.82 -13.99 -1.13
CA ILE A 138 -3.04 -12.55 -1.38
C ILE A 138 -4.05 -12.36 -2.52
N ASN A 139 -3.90 -13.10 -3.62
CA ASN A 139 -4.82 -13.01 -4.75
C ASN A 139 -6.26 -13.43 -4.37
N LYS A 140 -6.42 -14.48 -3.56
CA LYS A 140 -7.73 -14.89 -3.05
C LYS A 140 -8.35 -13.81 -2.18
N MET A 141 -7.57 -13.20 -1.28
CA MET A 141 -8.01 -12.08 -0.45
C MET A 141 -8.53 -10.94 -1.31
N PHE A 142 -7.73 -10.48 -2.28
CA PHE A 142 -8.13 -9.38 -3.16
C PHE A 142 -9.29 -9.72 -4.08
N ASN A 143 -9.42 -10.96 -4.57
CA ASN A 143 -10.56 -11.37 -5.38
C ASN A 143 -11.88 -11.30 -4.58
N VAL A 144 -11.85 -11.63 -3.30
CA VAL A 144 -13.03 -11.52 -2.42
C VAL A 144 -13.35 -10.04 -2.16
N LEU A 145 -12.34 -9.23 -1.87
CA LEU A 145 -12.50 -7.79 -1.66
C LEU A 145 -12.99 -7.06 -2.93
N ASP A 146 -12.46 -7.42 -4.09
CA ASP A 146 -12.84 -6.87 -5.38
C ASP A 146 -14.33 -7.09 -5.67
N LYS A 147 -14.82 -8.31 -5.46
CA LYS A 147 -16.25 -8.64 -5.61
C LYS A 147 -17.12 -7.80 -4.66
N GLN A 148 -16.70 -7.66 -3.41
CA GLN A 148 -17.44 -6.87 -2.42
C GLN A 148 -17.40 -5.38 -2.76
N PHE A 149 -16.25 -4.87 -3.17
CA PHE A 149 -16.05 -3.48 -3.54
C PHE A 149 -16.90 -3.12 -4.75
N LYS A 150 -16.88 -3.96 -5.79
CA LYS A 150 -17.72 -3.79 -6.99
C LYS A 150 -19.21 -3.80 -6.67
N LYS A 151 -19.64 -4.64 -5.71
CA LYS A 151 -21.03 -4.68 -5.27
C LYS A 151 -21.46 -3.41 -4.56
N LEU A 152 -20.62 -2.84 -3.69
CA LEU A 152 -20.96 -1.68 -2.87
C LEU A 152 -20.68 -0.34 -3.56
N TYR A 153 -19.73 -0.32 -4.49
CA TYR A 153 -19.24 0.88 -5.16
C TYR A 153 -19.06 0.64 -6.67
N PRO A 154 -20.16 0.32 -7.41
CA PRO A 154 -20.07 -0.06 -8.82
C PRO A 154 -19.48 1.04 -9.72
N ASP A 155 -19.64 2.31 -9.35
CA ASP A 155 -19.15 3.44 -10.13
C ASP A 155 -17.63 3.41 -10.35
N TYR A 156 -16.87 2.86 -9.41
CA TYR A 156 -15.42 2.70 -9.61
C TYR A 156 -15.04 1.72 -10.74
N TYR A 157 -15.98 0.92 -11.24
CA TYR A 157 -15.76 -0.05 -12.33
C TYR A 157 -16.47 0.34 -13.63
N ASP A 158 -17.16 1.46 -13.63
CA ASP A 158 -17.89 1.93 -14.81
C ASP A 158 -16.93 2.72 -15.72
N SER A 159 -16.70 2.21 -16.92
CA SER A 159 -15.78 2.80 -17.91
C SER A 159 -16.20 4.18 -18.40
N LYS A 160 -17.43 4.66 -18.07
CA LYS A 160 -17.84 6.05 -18.34
C LYS A 160 -17.04 7.04 -17.50
N TYR A 161 -16.43 6.61 -16.39
CA TYR A 161 -15.60 7.46 -15.53
C TYR A 161 -14.11 7.28 -15.89
N THR A 162 -13.40 8.38 -15.99
CA THR A 162 -11.97 8.41 -16.39
C THR A 162 -11.03 7.79 -15.36
N ASP A 163 -11.46 7.70 -14.11
CA ASP A 163 -10.70 7.15 -12.98
C ASP A 163 -11.19 5.77 -12.53
N SER A 164 -11.98 5.10 -13.39
CA SER A 164 -12.43 3.73 -13.17
C SER A 164 -11.25 2.75 -13.08
N ILE A 165 -11.45 1.66 -12.34
CA ILE A 165 -10.47 0.59 -12.16
C ILE A 165 -11.01 -0.71 -12.79
N ASP A 166 -10.14 -1.49 -13.37
CA ASP A 166 -10.50 -2.82 -13.87
C ASP A 166 -10.66 -3.83 -12.75
N LYS A 167 -9.79 -3.73 -11.75
CA LYS A 167 -9.74 -4.68 -10.63
C LYS A 167 -9.05 -4.11 -9.41
N LEU A 168 -9.60 -4.41 -8.23
CA LEU A 168 -8.93 -4.16 -6.96
C LEU A 168 -7.87 -5.25 -6.70
N SER A 169 -6.63 -4.86 -6.41
CA SER A 169 -5.50 -5.77 -6.25
C SER A 169 -4.40 -5.16 -5.38
N ALA A 170 -3.41 -5.94 -4.98
CA ALA A 170 -2.21 -5.41 -4.32
C ALA A 170 -1.50 -4.37 -5.21
N HIS A 171 -1.55 -4.54 -6.52
CA HIS A 171 -0.99 -3.60 -7.48
C HIS A 171 -1.74 -2.26 -7.50
N THR A 172 -3.07 -2.30 -7.46
CA THR A 172 -3.92 -1.11 -7.33
C THR A 172 -3.60 -0.33 -6.04
N CYS A 173 -3.39 -1.02 -4.91
CA CYS A 173 -2.97 -0.38 -3.67
C CYS A 173 -1.63 0.36 -3.83
N ARG A 174 -0.65 -0.26 -4.49
CA ARG A 174 0.65 0.36 -4.75
C ARG A 174 0.54 1.55 -5.72
N HIS A 175 -0.33 1.49 -6.73
CA HIS A 175 -0.61 2.62 -7.61
C HIS A 175 -1.20 3.81 -6.85
N THR A 176 -2.17 3.56 -5.97
CA THR A 176 -2.76 4.58 -5.09
C THR A 176 -1.69 5.23 -4.22
N TRP A 177 -0.85 4.41 -3.56
CA TRP A 177 0.26 4.90 -2.77
C TRP A 177 1.21 5.79 -3.60
N ALA A 178 1.61 5.34 -4.79
CA ALA A 178 2.55 6.07 -5.63
C ALA A 178 1.99 7.45 -6.04
N THR A 179 0.72 7.51 -6.43
CA THR A 179 0.04 8.75 -6.80
C THR A 179 -0.03 9.73 -5.61
N LEU A 180 -0.43 9.23 -4.43
CA LEU A 180 -0.50 10.06 -3.23
C LEU A 180 0.88 10.54 -2.77
N THR A 181 1.87 9.65 -2.75
CA THR A 181 3.24 9.97 -2.35
C THR A 181 3.86 11.01 -3.27
N LEU A 182 3.68 10.88 -4.59
CA LEU A 182 4.16 11.88 -5.55
C LEU A 182 3.51 13.24 -5.30
N LYS A 183 2.18 13.25 -5.12
CA LYS A 183 1.44 14.49 -4.83
C LYS A 183 1.99 15.20 -3.60
N TYR A 184 2.14 14.49 -2.49
CA TYR A 184 2.65 15.07 -1.24
C TYR A 184 4.12 15.50 -1.35
N ALA A 185 4.97 14.67 -1.98
CA ALA A 185 6.37 15.02 -2.21
C ALA A 185 6.51 16.29 -3.07
N TYR A 186 5.70 16.41 -4.11
CA TYR A 186 5.68 17.60 -4.96
C TYR A 186 5.23 18.86 -4.20
N ILE A 187 4.12 18.78 -3.45
CA ILE A 187 3.62 19.92 -2.65
C ILE A 187 4.69 20.37 -1.65
N THR A 188 5.34 19.43 -0.98
CA THR A 188 6.42 19.74 -0.03
C THR A 188 7.61 20.39 -0.72
N ALA A 189 8.00 19.88 -1.91
CA ALA A 189 9.12 20.42 -2.66
C ALA A 189 8.85 21.82 -3.20
N VAL A 190 7.65 22.10 -3.69
CA VAL A 190 7.25 23.44 -4.19
C VAL A 190 7.37 24.51 -3.12
N ASN A 191 7.07 24.19 -1.86
CA ASN A 191 7.17 25.12 -0.76
C ASN A 191 8.64 25.49 -0.41
N ASN A 192 9.60 24.68 -0.85
CA ASN A 192 11.02 24.83 -0.51
C ASN A 192 11.92 25.16 -1.70
N LEU A 193 11.41 25.13 -2.92
CA LEU A 193 12.18 25.32 -4.15
C LEU A 193 11.61 26.42 -5.02
N SER A 194 12.48 27.17 -5.68
CA SER A 194 12.12 28.29 -6.56
C SER A 194 11.57 27.86 -7.94
N SER A 195 11.81 26.60 -8.36
CA SER A 195 11.39 26.06 -9.64
C SER A 195 10.44 24.89 -9.50
N GLN A 196 9.32 24.92 -10.23
CA GLN A 196 8.36 23.80 -10.27
C GLN A 196 8.96 22.55 -10.91
N GLU A 197 9.87 22.70 -11.87
CA GLU A 197 10.58 21.59 -12.52
C GLU A 197 11.51 20.89 -11.52
N ALA A 198 12.29 21.68 -10.76
CA ALA A 198 13.13 21.14 -9.70
C ALA A 198 12.31 20.44 -8.62
N ALA A 199 11.15 20.98 -8.25
CA ALA A 199 10.24 20.36 -7.29
C ALA A 199 9.68 19.03 -7.81
N MET A 200 9.29 18.92 -9.06
CA MET A 200 8.84 17.68 -9.67
C MET A 200 9.96 16.65 -9.76
N SER A 201 11.16 17.06 -10.15
CA SER A 201 12.33 16.19 -10.19
C SER A 201 12.63 15.60 -8.81
N GLN A 202 12.62 16.42 -7.77
CA GLN A 202 12.82 15.98 -6.39
C GLN A 202 11.71 15.01 -5.93
N ALA A 203 10.45 15.27 -6.26
CA ALA A 203 9.32 14.42 -5.93
C ALA A 203 9.44 13.04 -6.61
N VAL A 204 9.82 13.01 -7.88
CA VAL A 204 10.07 11.78 -8.65
C VAL A 204 11.20 10.95 -8.02
N GLU A 205 12.34 11.59 -7.67
CA GLU A 205 13.43 10.88 -7.00
C GLU A 205 13.05 10.36 -5.61
N SER A 206 12.29 11.12 -4.84
CA SER A 206 11.77 10.70 -3.54
C SER A 206 10.86 9.47 -3.70
N LEU A 207 9.96 9.50 -4.69
CA LEU A 207 9.07 8.38 -4.99
C LEU A 207 9.85 7.14 -5.44
N LYS A 208 10.88 7.28 -6.31
CA LYS A 208 11.74 6.17 -6.74
C LYS A 208 12.39 5.48 -5.54
N LYS A 209 13.00 6.25 -4.64
CA LYS A 209 13.67 5.73 -3.44
C LYS A 209 12.69 5.03 -2.52
N ALA A 210 11.56 5.69 -2.18
CA ALA A 210 10.56 5.10 -1.29
C ALA A 210 9.93 3.82 -1.86
N GLY A 211 9.74 3.74 -3.17
CA GLY A 211 9.13 2.59 -3.84
C GLY A 211 10.10 1.49 -4.27
N GLY A 212 11.42 1.70 -4.15
CA GLY A 212 12.41 0.73 -4.61
C GLY A 212 12.32 0.51 -6.12
N TRP A 213 12.22 1.59 -6.90
CA TRP A 213 12.35 1.57 -8.36
C TRP A 213 13.80 1.86 -8.77
N SER A 214 14.22 1.22 -9.85
CA SER A 214 15.51 1.56 -10.47
C SER A 214 15.51 2.99 -11.02
N SER A 215 16.70 3.60 -11.14
CA SER A 215 16.89 4.95 -11.69
C SER A 215 16.22 5.12 -13.07
N ASN A 216 16.28 4.10 -13.90
CA ASN A 216 15.76 4.09 -15.28
C ASN A 216 14.29 3.64 -15.35
N SER A 217 13.55 3.57 -14.23
CA SER A 217 12.17 3.12 -14.25
C SER A 217 11.24 4.15 -14.87
N LEU A 218 10.63 3.82 -16.01
CA LEU A 218 9.61 4.64 -16.67
C LEU A 218 8.26 4.67 -15.91
N MET A 219 8.07 3.77 -14.92
CA MET A 219 6.82 3.75 -14.17
C MET A 219 6.60 5.03 -13.36
N VAL A 220 7.66 5.58 -12.79
CA VAL A 220 7.56 6.80 -11.96
C VAL A 220 7.25 8.02 -12.83
N SER A 221 7.82 8.10 -14.03
CA SER A 221 7.50 9.16 -15.00
C SER A 221 6.01 9.16 -15.36
N ARG A 222 5.40 7.98 -15.56
CA ARG A 222 3.96 7.89 -15.83
C ARG A 222 3.08 8.45 -14.70
N TYR A 223 3.49 8.33 -13.44
CA TYR A 223 2.76 8.98 -12.33
C TYR A 223 2.92 10.49 -12.38
N ALA A 224 4.12 10.99 -12.70
CA ALA A 224 4.37 12.42 -12.85
C ALA A 224 3.54 13.01 -13.99
N ASP A 225 3.51 12.38 -15.17
CA ASP A 225 2.73 12.81 -16.32
C ASP A 225 1.23 12.87 -16.01
N ARG A 226 0.70 11.84 -15.34
CA ARG A 226 -0.71 11.81 -14.91
C ARG A 226 -1.02 12.94 -13.94
N TYR A 227 -0.15 13.18 -12.96
CA TYR A 227 -0.33 14.24 -11.99
C TYR A 227 -0.30 15.63 -12.65
N LEU A 228 0.64 15.87 -13.56
CA LEU A 228 0.76 17.14 -14.31
C LEU A 228 -0.45 17.36 -15.22
N SER A 229 -0.92 16.32 -15.91
CA SER A 229 -2.11 16.38 -16.74
C SER A 229 -3.36 16.72 -15.92
N ALA A 230 -3.57 16.08 -14.77
CA ALA A 230 -4.69 16.38 -13.89
C ALA A 230 -4.62 17.82 -13.36
N ARG A 231 -3.42 18.30 -13.00
CA ARG A 231 -3.22 19.69 -12.56
C ARG A 231 -3.50 20.69 -13.67
N ALA A 232 -3.03 20.44 -14.90
CA ALA A 232 -3.28 21.28 -16.05
C ALA A 232 -4.80 21.41 -16.33
N ASN A 233 -5.54 20.29 -16.23
CA ASN A 233 -7.00 20.30 -16.36
C ASN A 233 -7.66 21.17 -15.27
N THR A 234 -7.22 21.06 -14.02
CA THR A 234 -7.75 21.86 -12.91
C THR A 234 -7.50 23.37 -13.16
N ILE A 235 -6.30 23.73 -13.61
CA ILE A 235 -5.96 25.12 -13.96
C ILE A 235 -6.86 25.61 -15.09
N ASN A 236 -7.06 24.82 -16.14
CA ASN A 236 -7.92 25.19 -17.26
C ASN A 236 -9.38 25.40 -16.84
N ILE A 237 -9.92 24.50 -16.01
CA ILE A 237 -11.29 24.66 -15.46
C ILE A 237 -11.39 25.94 -14.61
N SER A 238 -10.42 26.20 -13.74
CA SER A 238 -10.38 27.44 -12.94
C SER A 238 -10.37 28.68 -13.82
N ARG A 239 -9.59 28.66 -14.92
CA ARG A 239 -9.58 29.74 -15.91
C ARG A 239 -10.96 29.94 -16.55
N ILE A 240 -11.62 28.88 -16.98
CA ILE A 240 -12.96 28.94 -17.60
C ILE A 240 -13.98 29.55 -16.64
N ILE A 241 -13.99 29.07 -15.38
CA ILE A 241 -14.93 29.57 -14.35
C ILE A 241 -14.71 31.04 -14.07
N ASN A 242 -13.45 31.47 -13.93
CA ASN A 242 -13.11 32.86 -13.61
C ASN A 242 -13.34 33.84 -14.79
N HIS A 243 -13.31 33.35 -16.02
CA HIS A 243 -13.62 34.18 -17.22
C HIS A 243 -15.05 34.01 -17.71
N GLY A 244 -15.79 32.98 -17.30
CA GLY A 244 -17.19 32.74 -17.67
C GLY A 244 -18.20 33.64 -16.96
N ASN A 245 -17.79 34.40 -15.96
CA ASN A 245 -18.63 35.40 -15.27
C ASN A 245 -18.64 36.78 -15.94
N VAL A 246 -18.21 36.89 -17.19
CA VAL A 246 -18.15 38.13 -17.97
C VAL A 246 -19.16 38.13 -19.14
N VAL A 247 -20.24 37.33 -19.00
CA VAL A 247 -21.38 37.40 -19.94
C VAL A 247 -22.67 37.63 -19.15
#